data_8f542c33abeae192023ff8525ff1b043
#
_entry.id   8f542c33abeae192023ff8525ff1b043
#
_cell.length_a   1.000
_cell.length_b   1.000
_cell.length_c   1.000
_cell.angle_alpha   90.00
_cell.angle_beta   90.00
_cell.angle_gamma   90.00
#
_symmetry.space_group_name_H-M   'P 1'
#
loop_
_entity.id
_entity.type
_entity.pdbx_description
1 polymer ?
#
loop_
_entity_poly.entity_id
_entity_poly.type
_entity_poly.pdbx_seq_one_letter_code
_entity_poly.pdbx_strand_id
1 'polypeptide(L)'
;MKGKAGKFLTAAAVAAAAGVVLKRMRDQQKEQEASRIRSIEEAVMNNRDYGDRQAYLIGGGLASMAAAAYLIRDCKFPGSHITIYESSDVLGGSNDGGGDSGKGFVCRGNHMLNEETCENFWELFSSIPSLTNPGRSVTEEILNFDHAHPTHARARLVNRDGKILDVSSMGFHSQDRLALLKLLLTDEKRLDNLTIQDWFKDTPHFFTTNFWYMWQTTFAFQKWSSAAEFRRSLNRMMFEFGRIETLEGVTSTPLNLYDSAIRPLEEYLRQAGVHFEKNCRVTDLDFAPGPGLTVKALYLKRDNGEQAEGEARYIHDIRQMKDGDICIMTAGSMTDGALLGDLYTAVPGKEEPFISAQLWSKAAARHLELGNPERFFSKCHETAWMSFTVTCRGDQMLKAIENFTGNIPGSGGLMTFKDSAWLLSSTVPAQPYFAAQPKDETCFWGYGLYIQAEGDYVKKPMRDCTGQEILMEYLRHLHISEEEIAQLMETVVNVITCYMPAVNAPFEPHRCTDRPQVVPAGSKNFAMASQFVELPKELVFTEEYSVRAARTAVYTLMGVNTPICPVTPYNRRLKVIFRALKKAMT
;
A
#
# COMPACT_ATOMS: atom_id res chain seq x y z
N MET A 1 -46.42 -28.31 30.27
CA MET A 1 -45.03 -28.08 29.79
C MET A 1 -44.78 -26.74 29.08
N LYS A 2 -45.80 -25.88 28.83
CA LYS A 2 -45.62 -24.57 28.13
C LYS A 2 -45.09 -23.42 29.02
N GLY A 3 -45.06 -23.55 30.35
CA GLY A 3 -44.64 -22.44 31.23
C GLY A 3 -43.13 -22.39 31.55
N LYS A 4 -42.37 -23.47 31.36
CA LYS A 4 -40.93 -23.50 31.65
C LYS A 4 -40.06 -22.98 30.48
N ALA A 5 -40.48 -23.19 29.25
CA ALA A 5 -39.74 -22.73 28.06
C ALA A 5 -39.78 -21.17 27.92
N GLY A 6 -40.90 -20.54 28.29
CA GLY A 6 -41.00 -19.07 28.26
C GLY A 6 -40.11 -18.36 29.29
N LYS A 7 -39.94 -18.97 30.48
CA LYS A 7 -39.04 -18.41 31.52
C LYS A 7 -37.57 -18.57 31.20
N PHE A 8 -37.17 -19.60 30.43
CA PHE A 8 -35.79 -19.79 29.96
C PHE A 8 -35.42 -18.81 28.83
N LEU A 9 -36.36 -18.55 27.92
CA LEU A 9 -36.18 -17.56 26.85
C LEU A 9 -36.03 -16.12 27.38
N THR A 10 -36.85 -15.75 28.40
CA THR A 10 -36.74 -14.45 29.05
C THR A 10 -35.45 -14.31 29.86
N ALA A 11 -35.00 -15.34 30.58
CA ALA A 11 -33.74 -15.31 31.30
C ALA A 11 -32.50 -15.20 30.36
N ALA A 12 -32.52 -15.91 29.23
CA ALA A 12 -31.46 -15.81 28.23
C ALA A 12 -31.41 -14.42 27.54
N ALA A 13 -32.59 -13.84 27.24
CA ALA A 13 -32.69 -12.49 26.68
C ALA A 13 -32.23 -11.40 27.68
N VAL A 14 -32.55 -11.55 28.95
CA VAL A 14 -32.08 -10.64 30.01
C VAL A 14 -30.56 -10.77 30.21
N ALA A 15 -30.02 -12.00 30.20
CA ALA A 15 -28.59 -12.22 30.31
C ALA A 15 -27.81 -11.66 29.09
N ALA A 16 -28.35 -11.81 27.88
CA ALA A 16 -27.78 -11.22 26.66
C ALA A 16 -27.83 -9.68 26.71
N ALA A 17 -28.95 -9.08 27.15
CA ALA A 17 -29.09 -7.65 27.33
C ALA A 17 -28.11 -7.11 28.40
N ALA A 18 -28.00 -7.80 29.55
CA ALA A 18 -27.03 -7.45 30.59
C ALA A 18 -25.56 -7.56 30.07
N GLY A 19 -25.25 -8.57 29.27
CA GLY A 19 -23.93 -8.71 28.62
C GLY A 19 -23.61 -7.55 27.67
N VAL A 20 -24.60 -7.08 26.90
CA VAL A 20 -24.46 -5.92 26.01
C VAL A 20 -24.24 -4.64 26.80
N VAL A 21 -25.01 -4.45 27.88
CA VAL A 21 -24.87 -3.27 28.77
C VAL A 21 -23.50 -3.27 29.44
N LEU A 22 -23.08 -4.40 30.02
CA LEU A 22 -21.77 -4.53 30.66
C LEU A 22 -20.61 -4.30 29.65
N LYS A 23 -20.78 -4.77 28.43
CA LYS A 23 -19.81 -4.50 27.36
C LYS A 23 -19.75 -3.01 27.03
N ARG A 24 -20.91 -2.34 26.85
CA ARG A 24 -20.96 -0.89 26.61
C ARG A 24 -20.33 -0.09 27.75
N MET A 25 -20.61 -0.46 28.99
CA MET A 25 -20.02 0.21 30.16
C MET A 25 -18.49 0.03 30.19
N ARG A 26 -17.97 -1.17 29.88
CA ARG A 26 -16.53 -1.40 29.77
C ARG A 26 -15.90 -0.62 28.63
N ASP A 27 -16.57 -0.54 27.48
CA ASP A 27 -16.07 0.19 26.32
C ASP A 27 -16.05 1.71 26.64
N GLN A 28 -17.09 2.24 27.29
CA GLN A 28 -17.12 3.63 27.77
C GLN A 28 -16.04 3.93 28.81
N GLN A 29 -15.81 3.02 29.78
CA GLN A 29 -14.73 3.20 30.76
C GLN A 29 -13.35 3.21 30.10
N LYS A 30 -13.10 2.33 29.14
CA LYS A 30 -11.85 2.32 28.38
C LYS A 30 -11.66 3.60 27.57
N GLU A 31 -12.74 4.11 26.99
CA GLU A 31 -12.72 5.34 26.21
C GLU A 31 -12.47 6.58 27.09
N GLN A 32 -13.06 6.63 28.27
CA GLN A 32 -12.79 7.67 29.27
C GLN A 32 -11.37 7.60 29.80
N GLU A 33 -10.85 6.41 30.07
CA GLU A 33 -9.46 6.21 30.52
C GLU A 33 -8.47 6.59 29.42
N ALA A 34 -8.73 6.18 28.17
CA ALA A 34 -7.92 6.59 27.03
C ALA A 34 -7.94 8.11 26.82
N SER A 35 -9.10 8.74 26.96
CA SER A 35 -9.24 10.21 26.88
C SER A 35 -8.46 10.91 27.99
N ARG A 36 -8.49 10.38 29.22
CA ARG A 36 -7.73 10.93 30.35
C ARG A 36 -6.22 10.77 30.13
N ILE A 37 -5.78 9.61 29.63
CA ILE A 37 -4.36 9.39 29.31
C ILE A 37 -3.92 10.40 28.24
N ARG A 38 -4.70 10.57 27.17
CA ARG A 38 -4.39 11.55 26.11
C ARG A 38 -4.25 12.98 26.67
N SER A 39 -5.17 13.43 27.52
CA SER A 39 -5.10 14.79 28.09
C SER A 39 -3.87 14.98 28.98
N ILE A 40 -3.48 13.96 29.75
CA ILE A 40 -2.28 14.02 30.59
C ILE A 40 -1.04 14.06 29.71
N GLU A 41 -0.96 13.21 28.69
CA GLU A 41 0.18 13.18 27.76
C GLU A 41 0.28 14.45 26.95
N GLU A 42 -0.83 14.99 26.46
CA GLU A 42 -0.84 16.27 25.77
C GLU A 42 -0.30 17.40 26.67
N ALA A 43 -0.66 17.42 27.93
CA ALA A 43 -0.12 18.36 28.90
C ALA A 43 1.40 18.16 29.13
N VAL A 44 1.87 16.91 29.19
CA VAL A 44 3.29 16.58 29.31
C VAL A 44 4.05 17.01 28.06
N MET A 45 3.52 16.70 26.87
CA MET A 45 4.17 17.03 25.60
C MET A 45 4.20 18.53 25.33
N ASN A 46 3.12 19.26 25.66
CA ASN A 46 3.06 20.72 25.56
C ASN A 46 4.12 21.45 26.42
N ASN A 47 4.54 20.83 27.51
CA ASN A 47 5.55 21.38 28.42
C ASN A 47 6.96 20.81 28.19
N ARG A 48 7.14 19.94 27.19
CA ARG A 48 8.42 19.29 26.91
C ARG A 48 9.34 20.25 26.17
N ASP A 49 10.48 20.52 26.75
CA ASP A 49 11.54 21.28 26.08
C ASP A 49 12.40 20.33 25.24
N TYR A 50 12.48 20.61 23.96
CA TYR A 50 13.29 19.85 23.02
C TYR A 50 14.67 20.46 22.79
N GLY A 51 14.90 21.71 23.28
CA GLY A 51 16.17 22.41 23.05
C GLY A 51 16.53 22.44 21.57
N ASP A 52 17.73 21.99 21.24
CA ASP A 52 18.25 21.89 19.86
C ASP A 52 18.18 20.47 19.24
N ARG A 53 17.42 19.55 19.87
CA ARG A 53 17.24 18.17 19.38
C ARG A 53 16.67 18.15 17.97
N GLN A 54 17.20 17.25 17.15
CA GLN A 54 16.81 17.08 15.75
C GLN A 54 16.20 15.70 15.51
N ALA A 55 15.34 15.64 14.51
CA ALA A 55 14.79 14.38 13.99
C ALA A 55 15.19 14.23 12.52
N TYR A 56 15.87 13.15 12.21
CA TYR A 56 16.32 12.82 10.85
C TYR A 56 15.54 11.64 10.33
N LEU A 57 14.76 11.86 9.25
CA LEU A 57 13.91 10.86 8.63
C LEU A 57 14.49 10.50 7.26
N ILE A 58 14.72 9.21 7.03
CA ILE A 58 15.40 8.71 5.82
C ILE A 58 14.39 8.07 4.90
N GLY A 59 14.24 8.63 3.70
CA GLY A 59 13.21 8.33 2.71
C GLY A 59 12.02 9.29 2.82
N GLY A 60 11.54 9.81 1.68
CA GLY A 60 10.45 10.78 1.58
C GLY A 60 9.08 10.15 1.33
N GLY A 61 8.91 8.86 1.61
CA GLY A 61 7.64 8.16 1.45
C GLY A 61 6.65 8.41 2.59
N LEU A 62 5.43 7.88 2.45
CA LEU A 62 4.33 8.05 3.41
C LEU A 62 4.74 7.75 4.86
N ALA A 63 5.55 6.72 5.11
CA ALA A 63 5.96 6.34 6.46
C ALA A 63 6.76 7.47 7.16
N SER A 64 7.75 8.07 6.49
CA SER A 64 8.53 9.17 7.05
C SER A 64 7.69 10.44 7.20
N MET A 65 6.86 10.77 6.21
CA MET A 65 5.98 11.93 6.28
C MET A 65 4.95 11.79 7.42
N ALA A 66 4.37 10.61 7.59
CA ALA A 66 3.49 10.31 8.72
C ALA A 66 4.22 10.39 10.07
N ALA A 67 5.47 9.91 10.14
CA ALA A 67 6.28 10.04 11.35
C ALA A 67 6.53 11.51 11.71
N ALA A 68 6.85 12.37 10.72
CA ALA A 68 6.99 13.80 10.92
C ALA A 68 5.70 14.44 11.45
N ALA A 69 4.55 14.06 10.87
CA ALA A 69 3.25 14.57 11.32
C ALA A 69 2.93 14.15 12.75
N TYR A 70 3.19 12.88 13.14
CA TYR A 70 3.01 12.42 14.51
C TYR A 70 3.97 13.11 15.49
N LEU A 71 5.22 13.34 15.10
CA LEU A 71 6.18 14.12 15.92
C LEU A 71 5.64 15.52 16.21
N ILE A 72 5.14 16.22 15.19
CA ILE A 72 4.61 17.59 15.33
C ILE A 72 3.30 17.58 16.11
N ARG A 73 2.32 16.79 15.64
CA ARG A 73 0.96 16.83 16.16
C ARG A 73 0.86 16.28 17.59
N ASP A 74 1.43 15.09 17.82
CA ASP A 74 1.23 14.34 19.07
C ASP A 74 2.33 14.59 20.08
N CYS A 75 3.57 14.74 19.62
CA CYS A 75 4.73 14.98 20.50
C CYS A 75 5.08 16.46 20.64
N LYS A 76 4.45 17.37 19.89
CA LYS A 76 4.77 18.82 19.90
C LYS A 76 6.24 19.11 19.55
N PHE A 77 6.85 18.21 18.78
CA PHE A 77 8.22 18.38 18.33
C PHE A 77 8.27 19.52 17.30
N PRO A 78 9.24 20.47 17.40
CA PRO A 78 9.29 21.58 16.44
C PRO A 78 9.50 21.09 15.02
N GLY A 79 8.64 21.50 14.08
CA GLY A 79 8.77 21.09 12.68
C GLY A 79 10.08 21.54 12.05
N SER A 80 10.60 22.72 12.43
CA SER A 80 11.91 23.22 11.99
C SER A 80 13.11 22.39 12.45
N HIS A 81 12.90 21.44 13.37
CA HIS A 81 13.91 20.50 13.83
C HIS A 81 13.80 19.13 13.12
N ILE A 82 12.93 19.00 12.16
CA ILE A 82 12.74 17.75 11.40
C ILE A 82 13.32 17.92 10.00
N THR A 83 14.19 16.98 9.61
CA THR A 83 14.71 16.90 8.24
C THR A 83 14.35 15.55 7.63
N ILE A 84 13.72 15.57 6.45
CA ILE A 84 13.42 14.39 5.64
C ILE A 84 14.38 14.36 4.46
N TYR A 85 15.17 13.29 4.35
CA TYR A 85 16.08 13.04 3.22
C TYR A 85 15.40 12.17 2.18
N GLU A 86 15.35 12.65 0.92
CA GLU A 86 14.80 11.88 -0.19
C GLU A 86 15.81 11.82 -1.36
N SER A 87 15.99 10.63 -1.90
CA SER A 87 16.95 10.39 -2.99
C SER A 87 16.48 10.91 -4.34
N SER A 88 15.17 11.08 -4.53
CA SER A 88 14.55 11.62 -5.74
C SER A 88 14.15 13.09 -5.59
N ASP A 89 13.64 13.67 -6.65
CA ASP A 89 13.06 15.02 -6.69
C ASP A 89 11.59 15.06 -6.27
N VAL A 90 10.94 13.88 -6.14
CA VAL A 90 9.53 13.71 -5.78
C VAL A 90 9.40 13.00 -4.45
N LEU A 91 8.48 13.47 -3.60
CA LEU A 91 8.07 12.79 -2.36
C LEU A 91 6.95 11.80 -2.63
N GLY A 92 6.65 10.94 -1.65
CA GLY A 92 5.53 10.01 -1.71
C GLY A 92 5.93 8.54 -1.81
N GLY A 93 7.12 8.23 -2.32
CA GLY A 93 7.61 6.87 -2.48
C GLY A 93 6.72 6.06 -3.44
N SER A 94 6.08 4.97 -2.97
CA SER A 94 5.16 4.17 -3.80
C SER A 94 3.89 4.93 -4.20
N ASN A 95 3.58 6.02 -3.52
CA ASN A 95 2.41 6.86 -3.78
C ASN A 95 2.72 8.06 -4.65
N ASP A 96 3.93 8.17 -5.21
CA ASP A 96 4.24 9.27 -6.12
C ASP A 96 3.36 9.19 -7.38
N GLY A 97 3.10 10.35 -7.94
CA GLY A 97 2.33 10.49 -9.16
C GLY A 97 2.49 11.88 -9.73
N GLY A 98 2.24 12.03 -11.01
CA GLY A 98 2.37 13.33 -11.64
C GLY A 98 2.29 13.25 -13.14
N GLY A 99 2.80 14.26 -13.79
CA GLY A 99 2.80 14.43 -15.24
C GLY A 99 2.30 15.80 -15.64
N ASP A 100 2.25 16.04 -16.93
CA ASP A 100 1.70 17.26 -17.50
C ASP A 100 0.91 16.99 -18.78
N SER A 101 0.07 17.94 -19.15
CA SER A 101 -0.66 17.91 -20.42
C SER A 101 0.32 17.84 -21.59
N GLY A 102 0.05 16.96 -22.54
CA GLY A 102 0.86 16.76 -23.73
C GLY A 102 2.03 15.80 -23.57
N LYS A 103 2.50 15.53 -22.33
CA LYS A 103 3.50 14.49 -22.05
C LYS A 103 2.88 13.25 -21.40
N GLY A 104 1.68 13.38 -20.86
CA GLY A 104 0.95 12.33 -20.17
C GLY A 104 1.21 12.30 -18.68
N PHE A 105 0.38 11.51 -18.01
CA PHE A 105 0.37 11.34 -16.57
C PHE A 105 0.80 9.93 -16.18
N VAL A 106 1.34 9.79 -14.97
CA VAL A 106 1.76 8.51 -14.39
C VAL A 106 1.45 8.42 -12.92
N CYS A 107 0.98 7.27 -12.47
CA CYS A 107 1.03 6.84 -11.08
C CYS A 107 1.54 5.39 -11.02
N ARG A 108 2.27 5.04 -9.97
CA ARG A 108 2.86 3.71 -9.82
C ARG A 108 1.81 2.65 -9.59
N GLY A 109 0.79 2.96 -8.78
CA GLY A 109 -0.32 2.06 -8.45
C GLY A 109 -1.63 2.79 -8.30
N ASN A 110 -2.74 2.07 -8.53
CA ASN A 110 -4.06 2.52 -8.12
C ASN A 110 -4.32 2.00 -6.70
N HIS A 111 -4.08 2.85 -5.71
CA HIS A 111 -4.14 2.48 -4.30
C HIS A 111 -5.58 2.34 -3.84
N MET A 112 -5.93 1.14 -3.36
CA MET A 112 -7.25 0.82 -2.85
C MET A 112 -7.25 0.97 -1.33
N LEU A 113 -8.00 1.95 -0.83
CA LEU A 113 -8.26 2.11 0.60
C LEU A 113 -9.52 1.33 0.98
N ASN A 114 -9.79 1.22 2.28
CA ASN A 114 -11.07 0.79 2.82
C ASN A 114 -11.29 1.41 4.20
N GLU A 115 -12.54 1.60 4.58
CA GLU A 115 -12.88 2.22 5.86
C GLU A 115 -12.53 1.32 7.06
N GLU A 116 -12.56 0.01 6.88
CA GLU A 116 -12.47 -0.94 7.99
C GLU A 116 -11.05 -1.15 8.50
N THR A 117 -10.05 -1.14 7.63
CA THR A 117 -8.69 -1.54 8.02
C THR A 117 -7.63 -0.45 7.90
N CYS A 118 -8.02 0.76 7.52
CA CYS A 118 -7.11 1.90 7.44
C CYS A 118 -7.21 2.80 8.68
N GLU A 119 -7.25 2.21 9.89
CA GLU A 119 -7.55 2.92 11.14
C GLU A 119 -6.60 4.08 11.44
N ASN A 120 -5.28 3.88 11.30
CA ASN A 120 -4.31 4.95 11.55
C ASN A 120 -4.20 5.91 10.37
N PHE A 121 -4.46 5.44 9.13
CA PHE A 121 -4.52 6.31 7.97
C PHE A 121 -5.64 7.34 8.14
N TRP A 122 -6.87 6.90 8.41
CA TRP A 122 -8.00 7.80 8.61
C TRP A 122 -7.80 8.74 9.81
N GLU A 123 -7.22 8.23 10.90
CA GLU A 123 -6.91 9.03 12.08
C GLU A 123 -5.88 10.13 11.78
N LEU A 124 -4.80 9.82 11.08
CA LEU A 124 -3.79 10.81 10.69
C LEU A 124 -4.40 11.88 9.78
N PHE A 125 -5.02 11.44 8.70
CA PHE A 125 -5.53 12.32 7.66
C PHE A 125 -6.79 13.10 8.07
N SER A 126 -7.44 12.74 9.18
CA SER A 126 -8.49 13.57 9.80
C SER A 126 -7.95 14.90 10.36
N SER A 127 -6.64 15.00 10.57
CA SER A 127 -5.96 16.22 11.03
C SER A 127 -5.23 16.97 9.92
N ILE A 128 -5.16 16.43 8.71
CA ILE A 128 -4.49 17.06 7.56
C ILE A 128 -5.54 17.80 6.72
N PRO A 129 -5.40 19.12 6.51
CA PRO A 129 -6.33 19.88 5.68
C PRO A 129 -6.32 19.43 4.22
N SER A 130 -7.49 19.31 3.60
CA SER A 130 -7.60 19.12 2.16
C SER A 130 -7.12 20.35 1.39
N LEU A 131 -6.45 20.14 0.26
CA LEU A 131 -6.02 21.22 -0.64
C LEU A 131 -7.12 21.64 -1.62
N THR A 132 -8.08 20.75 -1.91
CA THR A 132 -9.15 20.98 -2.88
C THR A 132 -10.46 21.37 -2.23
N ASN A 133 -10.65 21.09 -0.93
CA ASN A 133 -11.86 21.35 -0.16
C ASN A 133 -11.56 22.17 1.11
N PRO A 134 -11.42 23.48 1.01
CA PRO A 134 -11.11 24.32 2.17
C PRO A 134 -12.08 24.12 3.34
N GLY A 135 -11.53 23.94 4.55
CA GLY A 135 -12.29 23.71 5.76
C GLY A 135 -12.66 22.24 6.04
N ARG A 136 -12.23 21.32 5.17
CA ARG A 136 -12.34 19.86 5.40
C ARG A 136 -10.98 19.22 5.56
N SER A 137 -10.94 18.09 6.24
CA SER A 137 -9.77 17.22 6.26
C SER A 137 -9.71 16.32 5.02
N VAL A 138 -8.53 15.76 4.74
CA VAL A 138 -8.35 14.75 3.68
C VAL A 138 -9.27 13.55 3.91
N THR A 139 -9.40 13.06 5.16
CA THR A 139 -10.32 11.96 5.50
C THR A 139 -11.75 12.31 5.15
N GLU A 140 -12.23 13.50 5.54
CA GLU A 140 -13.61 13.92 5.23
C GLU A 140 -13.84 14.04 3.73
N GLU A 141 -12.87 14.55 2.99
CA GLU A 141 -12.97 14.68 1.54
C GLU A 141 -13.08 13.32 0.86
N ILE A 142 -12.15 12.40 1.17
CA ILE A 142 -12.13 11.06 0.55
C ILE A 142 -13.40 10.28 0.89
N LEU A 143 -13.82 10.23 2.17
CA LEU A 143 -15.01 9.47 2.57
C LEU A 143 -16.30 10.07 1.99
N ASN A 144 -16.41 11.41 1.91
CA ASN A 144 -17.58 12.04 1.26
C ASN A 144 -17.62 11.75 -0.24
N PHE A 145 -16.46 11.71 -0.90
CA PHE A 145 -16.37 11.33 -2.31
C PHE A 145 -16.81 9.88 -2.53
N ASP A 146 -16.26 8.95 -1.75
CA ASP A 146 -16.57 7.54 -1.85
C ASP A 146 -18.06 7.24 -1.59
N HIS A 147 -18.64 7.86 -0.56
CA HIS A 147 -20.07 7.73 -0.27
C HIS A 147 -20.97 8.25 -1.40
N ALA A 148 -20.50 9.24 -2.17
CA ALA A 148 -21.22 9.76 -3.34
C ALA A 148 -20.98 8.90 -4.60
N HIS A 149 -19.85 8.19 -4.66
CA HIS A 149 -19.41 7.38 -5.80
C HIS A 149 -18.97 5.97 -5.34
N PRO A 150 -19.87 5.19 -4.72
CA PRO A 150 -19.52 3.89 -4.14
C PRO A 150 -19.02 2.93 -5.23
N THR A 151 -17.97 2.20 -4.91
CA THR A 151 -17.41 1.20 -5.82
C THR A 151 -18.39 0.04 -6.01
N HIS A 152 -18.66 -0.33 -7.26
CA HIS A 152 -19.47 -1.50 -7.63
C HIS A 152 -19.04 -2.03 -8.99
N ALA A 153 -18.09 -2.98 -9.01
CA ALA A 153 -17.64 -3.61 -10.24
C ALA A 153 -18.74 -4.49 -10.84
N ARG A 154 -19.02 -4.29 -12.14
CA ARG A 154 -19.93 -5.11 -12.96
C ARG A 154 -19.16 -6.19 -13.72
N ALA A 155 -17.97 -5.86 -14.22
CA ALA A 155 -17.04 -6.81 -14.79
C ALA A 155 -15.83 -6.94 -13.86
N ARG A 156 -15.63 -8.14 -13.28
CA ARG A 156 -14.46 -8.47 -12.44
C ARG A 156 -13.46 -9.36 -13.17
N LEU A 157 -13.98 -10.40 -13.82
CA LEU A 157 -13.17 -11.34 -14.60
C LEU A 157 -13.73 -11.45 -16.01
N VAL A 158 -12.85 -11.36 -16.99
CA VAL A 158 -13.14 -11.55 -18.40
C VAL A 158 -12.31 -12.73 -18.90
N ASN A 159 -12.94 -13.65 -19.64
CA ASN A 159 -12.24 -14.78 -20.23
C ASN A 159 -11.61 -14.42 -21.60
N ARG A 160 -10.90 -15.38 -22.20
CA ARG A 160 -10.23 -15.20 -23.50
C ARG A 160 -11.19 -14.82 -24.64
N ASP A 161 -12.46 -15.25 -24.57
CA ASP A 161 -13.45 -14.97 -25.59
C ASP A 161 -14.15 -13.60 -25.40
N GLY A 162 -13.66 -12.76 -24.51
CA GLY A 162 -14.25 -11.46 -24.17
C GLY A 162 -15.52 -11.56 -23.32
N LYS A 163 -15.86 -12.74 -22.80
CA LYS A 163 -17.06 -12.91 -21.97
C LYS A 163 -16.80 -12.49 -20.54
N ILE A 164 -17.62 -11.58 -20.01
CA ILE A 164 -17.67 -11.26 -18.59
C ILE A 164 -18.21 -12.47 -17.83
N LEU A 165 -17.45 -12.97 -16.87
CA LEU A 165 -17.78 -14.16 -16.10
C LEU A 165 -18.72 -13.81 -14.93
N ASP A 166 -19.68 -14.72 -14.67
CA ASP A 166 -20.39 -14.72 -13.40
C ASP A 166 -19.43 -15.19 -12.28
N VAL A 167 -19.05 -14.27 -11.41
CA VAL A 167 -18.17 -14.53 -10.28
C VAL A 167 -18.91 -14.55 -8.94
N SER A 168 -20.23 -14.69 -8.96
CA SER A 168 -21.07 -14.84 -7.77
C SER A 168 -20.70 -16.08 -6.96
N SER A 169 -20.22 -17.15 -7.62
CA SER A 169 -19.60 -18.30 -6.98
C SER A 169 -18.08 -18.13 -6.86
N MET A 170 -17.53 -18.49 -5.70
CA MET A 170 -16.07 -18.52 -5.48
C MET A 170 -15.39 -19.65 -6.27
N GLY A 171 -16.11 -20.67 -6.68
CA GLY A 171 -15.59 -21.80 -7.44
C GLY A 171 -14.83 -22.84 -6.60
N PHE A 172 -15.02 -22.88 -5.29
CA PHE A 172 -14.31 -23.82 -4.42
C PHE A 172 -14.87 -25.24 -4.45
N HIS A 173 -13.99 -26.23 -4.55
CA HIS A 173 -14.29 -27.59 -4.18
C HIS A 173 -14.17 -27.79 -2.64
N SER A 174 -14.67 -28.91 -2.13
CA SER A 174 -14.61 -29.21 -0.69
C SER A 174 -13.17 -29.27 -0.16
N GLN A 175 -12.22 -29.73 -0.97
CA GLN A 175 -10.80 -29.80 -0.61
C GLN A 175 -10.17 -28.39 -0.52
N ASP A 176 -10.54 -27.47 -1.40
CA ASP A 176 -10.06 -26.09 -1.36
C ASP A 176 -10.52 -25.39 -0.08
N ARG A 177 -11.81 -25.57 0.28
CA ARG A 177 -12.37 -25.03 1.53
C ARG A 177 -11.65 -25.57 2.76
N LEU A 178 -11.34 -26.88 2.77
CA LEU A 178 -10.60 -27.49 3.86
C LEU A 178 -9.18 -26.97 3.96
N ALA A 179 -8.48 -26.79 2.82
CA ALA A 179 -7.13 -26.24 2.78
C ALA A 179 -7.09 -24.78 3.26
N LEU A 180 -8.07 -23.95 2.85
CA LEU A 180 -8.23 -22.58 3.35
C LEU A 180 -8.50 -22.54 4.85
N LEU A 181 -9.40 -23.39 5.35
CA LEU A 181 -9.70 -23.46 6.79
C LEU A 181 -8.46 -23.86 7.59
N LYS A 182 -7.71 -24.86 7.11
CA LYS A 182 -6.45 -25.27 7.74
C LYS A 182 -5.44 -24.11 7.77
N LEU A 183 -5.31 -23.34 6.67
CA LEU A 183 -4.43 -22.18 6.61
C LEU A 183 -4.79 -21.14 7.68
N LEU A 184 -6.06 -20.78 7.78
CA LEU A 184 -6.55 -19.80 8.75
C LEU A 184 -6.28 -20.23 10.21
N LEU A 185 -6.37 -21.53 10.51
CA LEU A 185 -6.17 -22.08 11.85
C LEU A 185 -4.71 -22.43 12.16
N THR A 186 -3.83 -22.45 11.17
CA THR A 186 -2.40 -22.80 11.36
C THR A 186 -1.67 -21.64 12.04
N ASP A 187 -0.80 -21.97 12.99
CA ASP A 187 0.11 -21.00 13.61
C ASP A 187 1.08 -20.43 12.55
N GLU A 188 1.29 -19.13 12.57
CA GLU A 188 2.06 -18.43 11.55
C GLU A 188 3.51 -18.92 11.44
N LYS A 189 4.15 -19.26 12.57
CA LYS A 189 5.51 -19.82 12.59
C LYS A 189 5.66 -21.12 11.80
N ARG A 190 4.57 -21.88 11.62
CA ARG A 190 4.57 -23.10 10.81
C ARG A 190 4.50 -22.81 9.30
N LEU A 191 4.27 -21.56 8.95
CA LEU A 191 4.22 -21.08 7.57
C LEU A 191 5.53 -20.40 7.13
N ASP A 192 6.53 -20.33 8.02
CA ASP A 192 7.85 -19.79 7.73
C ASP A 192 8.44 -20.42 6.45
N ASN A 193 8.87 -19.58 5.51
CA ASN A 193 9.43 -19.94 4.21
C ASN A 193 8.52 -20.75 3.26
N LEU A 194 7.24 -20.98 3.60
CA LEU A 194 6.31 -21.66 2.70
C LEU A 194 5.69 -20.67 1.72
N THR A 195 5.58 -21.11 0.46
CA THR A 195 4.81 -20.42 -0.56
C THR A 195 3.32 -20.78 -0.47
N ILE A 196 2.46 -19.97 -1.10
CA ILE A 196 1.05 -20.33 -1.30
C ILE A 196 0.95 -21.64 -2.09
N GLN A 197 1.82 -21.81 -3.10
CA GLN A 197 1.84 -23.04 -3.90
C GLN A 197 2.21 -24.28 -3.06
N ASP A 198 3.16 -24.18 -2.13
CA ASP A 198 3.53 -25.27 -1.22
C ASP A 198 2.34 -25.67 -0.33
N TRP A 199 1.58 -24.68 0.13
CA TRP A 199 0.40 -24.94 0.96
C TRP A 199 -0.71 -25.64 0.20
N PHE A 200 -0.99 -25.23 -1.04
CA PHE A 200 -2.07 -25.79 -1.86
C PHE A 200 -1.60 -26.88 -2.85
N LYS A 201 -0.41 -27.46 -2.68
CA LYS A 201 0.14 -28.47 -3.59
C LYS A 201 -0.76 -29.69 -3.79
N ASP A 202 -1.50 -30.09 -2.76
CA ASP A 202 -2.43 -31.22 -2.80
C ASP A 202 -3.84 -30.81 -3.28
N THR A 203 -4.08 -29.53 -3.52
CA THR A 203 -5.34 -28.96 -4.01
C THR A 203 -5.08 -27.93 -5.12
N PRO A 204 -4.45 -28.31 -6.26
CA PRO A 204 -4.08 -27.40 -7.32
C PRO A 204 -5.27 -26.71 -7.99
N HIS A 205 -6.48 -27.29 -7.87
CA HIS A 205 -7.73 -26.68 -8.31
C HIS A 205 -7.96 -25.30 -7.70
N PHE A 206 -7.47 -25.02 -6.48
CA PHE A 206 -7.57 -23.72 -5.83
C PHE A 206 -7.14 -22.57 -6.75
N PHE A 207 -6.08 -22.76 -7.52
CA PHE A 207 -5.52 -21.76 -8.42
C PHE A 207 -6.33 -21.53 -9.72
N THR A 208 -7.42 -22.26 -9.92
CA THR A 208 -8.34 -22.08 -11.05
C THR A 208 -9.66 -21.45 -10.62
N THR A 209 -9.85 -21.20 -9.34
CA THR A 209 -11.09 -20.66 -8.77
C THR A 209 -11.25 -19.17 -9.07
N ASN A 210 -12.50 -18.70 -9.18
CA ASN A 210 -12.80 -17.28 -9.27
C ASN A 210 -12.22 -16.50 -8.08
N PHE A 211 -12.29 -17.11 -6.88
CA PHE A 211 -11.71 -16.51 -5.68
C PHE A 211 -10.22 -16.22 -5.84
N TRP A 212 -9.43 -17.20 -6.33
CA TRP A 212 -7.99 -17.00 -6.51
C TRP A 212 -7.71 -15.86 -7.47
N TYR A 213 -8.34 -15.81 -8.64
CA TYR A 213 -8.15 -14.74 -9.61
C TYR A 213 -8.52 -13.37 -9.04
N MET A 214 -9.68 -13.26 -8.37
CA MET A 214 -10.10 -12.01 -7.76
C MET A 214 -9.18 -11.57 -6.62
N TRP A 215 -8.76 -12.51 -5.75
CA TRP A 215 -7.90 -12.19 -4.61
C TRP A 215 -6.49 -11.84 -5.03
N GLN A 216 -5.88 -12.63 -5.92
CA GLN A 216 -4.53 -12.36 -6.39
C GLN A 216 -4.42 -11.01 -7.11
N THR A 217 -5.41 -10.62 -7.91
CA THR A 217 -5.36 -9.35 -8.64
C THR A 217 -5.75 -8.14 -7.79
N THR A 218 -6.55 -8.33 -6.73
CA THR A 218 -6.85 -7.25 -5.78
C THR A 218 -5.64 -6.95 -4.87
N PHE A 219 -4.91 -7.97 -4.43
CA PHE A 219 -3.82 -7.85 -3.46
C PHE A 219 -2.43 -8.17 -4.04
N ALA A 220 -2.32 -8.34 -5.35
CA ALA A 220 -1.08 -8.65 -6.09
C ALA A 220 -0.35 -9.94 -5.64
N PHE A 221 -1.05 -10.92 -5.04
CA PHE A 221 -0.47 -12.21 -4.70
C PHE A 221 -0.14 -13.04 -5.95
N GLN A 222 0.93 -13.82 -5.85
CA GLN A 222 1.30 -14.83 -6.82
C GLN A 222 1.50 -16.19 -6.12
N LYS A 223 1.58 -17.28 -6.88
CA LYS A 223 1.71 -18.64 -6.30
C LYS A 223 2.95 -18.79 -5.42
N TRP A 224 4.04 -18.11 -5.78
CA TRP A 224 5.30 -18.09 -5.04
C TRP A 224 5.23 -17.25 -3.76
N SER A 225 4.26 -16.37 -3.60
CA SER A 225 4.13 -15.48 -2.45
C SER A 225 4.01 -16.26 -1.13
N SER A 226 4.43 -15.64 -0.04
CA SER A 226 4.41 -16.18 1.31
C SER A 226 3.01 -16.66 1.74
N ALA A 227 2.92 -17.92 2.19
CA ALA A 227 1.70 -18.46 2.78
C ALA A 227 1.31 -17.74 4.09
N ALA A 228 2.29 -17.22 4.84
CA ALA A 228 2.07 -16.43 6.05
C ALA A 228 1.41 -15.08 5.72
N GLU A 229 1.92 -14.36 4.72
CA GLU A 229 1.33 -13.09 4.27
C GLU A 229 -0.07 -13.29 3.65
N PHE A 230 -0.26 -14.36 2.89
CA PHE A 230 -1.57 -14.72 2.37
C PHE A 230 -2.57 -15.01 3.50
N ARG A 231 -2.15 -15.73 4.55
CA ARG A 231 -2.97 -15.94 5.74
C ARG A 231 -3.28 -14.64 6.48
N ARG A 232 -2.31 -13.71 6.61
CA ARG A 232 -2.53 -12.37 7.17
C ARG A 232 -3.59 -11.61 6.37
N SER A 233 -3.48 -11.64 5.04
CA SER A 233 -4.45 -11.03 4.12
C SER A 233 -5.86 -11.60 4.34
N LEU A 234 -6.02 -12.92 4.34
CA LEU A 234 -7.31 -13.57 4.58
C LEU A 234 -7.93 -13.21 5.94
N ASN A 235 -7.11 -13.09 6.98
CA ASN A 235 -7.58 -12.73 8.31
C ASN A 235 -7.94 -11.23 8.42
N ARG A 236 -7.10 -10.35 7.88
CA ARG A 236 -7.27 -8.90 7.96
C ARG A 236 -8.43 -8.43 7.09
N MET A 237 -8.54 -8.99 5.88
CA MET A 237 -9.54 -8.66 4.87
C MET A 237 -10.71 -9.66 4.82
N MET A 238 -10.97 -10.40 5.89
CA MET A 238 -12.04 -11.42 5.90
C MET A 238 -13.42 -10.85 5.56
N PHE A 239 -13.67 -9.59 5.85
CA PHE A 239 -14.92 -8.92 5.48
C PHE A 239 -15.08 -8.74 3.97
N GLU A 240 -13.98 -8.73 3.19
CA GLU A 240 -14.00 -8.63 1.72
C GLU A 240 -14.48 -9.93 1.05
N PHE A 241 -14.40 -11.08 1.71
CA PHE A 241 -14.92 -12.33 1.14
C PHE A 241 -16.36 -12.20 0.62
N GLY A 242 -17.19 -11.46 1.34
CA GLY A 242 -18.61 -11.29 0.99
C GLY A 242 -18.88 -10.31 -0.12
N ARG A 243 -17.88 -9.56 -0.58
CA ARG A 243 -18.03 -8.46 -1.56
C ARG A 243 -16.86 -8.32 -2.54
N ILE A 244 -15.95 -9.32 -2.59
CA ILE A 244 -14.78 -9.32 -3.49
C ILE A 244 -15.18 -9.28 -4.98
N GLU A 245 -16.38 -9.76 -5.30
CA GLU A 245 -16.93 -9.75 -6.65
C GLU A 245 -17.34 -8.36 -7.13
N THR A 246 -17.79 -7.49 -6.21
CA THR A 246 -18.24 -6.13 -6.51
C THR A 246 -17.25 -5.07 -6.08
N LEU A 247 -16.30 -5.41 -5.22
CA LEU A 247 -15.35 -4.48 -4.58
C LEU A 247 -16.03 -3.33 -3.81
N GLU A 248 -17.27 -3.52 -3.33
CA GLU A 248 -18.03 -2.52 -2.57
C GLU A 248 -17.33 -2.03 -1.29
N GLY A 249 -16.25 -2.67 -0.88
CA GLY A 249 -15.46 -2.26 0.27
C GLY A 249 -14.27 -1.38 -0.07
N VAL A 250 -13.99 -1.19 -1.34
CA VAL A 250 -12.90 -0.33 -1.79
C VAL A 250 -13.35 1.12 -1.72
N THR A 251 -12.62 1.92 -0.97
CA THR A 251 -12.80 3.37 -0.87
C THR A 251 -12.03 4.06 -1.97
N SER A 252 -12.73 4.73 -2.87
CA SER A 252 -12.18 5.51 -3.96
C SER A 252 -11.78 6.92 -3.51
N THR A 253 -10.74 7.47 -4.12
CA THR A 253 -10.30 8.85 -3.89
C THR A 253 -10.76 9.78 -5.02
N PRO A 254 -10.98 11.08 -4.76
CA PRO A 254 -11.39 12.02 -5.81
C PRO A 254 -10.34 12.21 -6.91
N LEU A 255 -9.06 12.14 -6.55
CA LEU A 255 -7.89 12.14 -7.44
C LEU A 255 -7.03 10.92 -7.11
N ASN A 256 -5.92 10.71 -7.81
CA ASN A 256 -4.93 9.72 -7.40
C ASN A 256 -4.44 9.98 -5.96
N LEU A 257 -3.83 8.97 -5.32
CA LEU A 257 -3.49 9.08 -3.89
C LEU A 257 -2.39 10.12 -3.62
N TYR A 258 -1.51 10.37 -4.59
CA TYR A 258 -0.52 11.43 -4.47
C TYR A 258 -1.18 12.81 -4.29
N ASP A 259 -2.12 13.15 -5.17
CA ASP A 259 -2.83 14.42 -5.12
C ASP A 259 -3.84 14.49 -3.96
N SER A 260 -4.50 13.37 -3.63
CA SER A 260 -5.52 13.31 -2.57
C SER A 260 -4.96 13.30 -1.15
N ALA A 261 -3.76 12.73 -0.93
CA ALA A 261 -3.23 12.52 0.42
C ALA A 261 -1.77 13.00 0.58
N ILE A 262 -0.87 12.64 -0.35
CA ILE A 262 0.56 12.92 -0.17
C ILE A 262 0.85 14.43 -0.26
N ARG A 263 0.34 15.12 -1.27
CA ARG A 263 0.51 16.57 -1.42
C ARG A 263 -0.08 17.37 -0.25
N PRO A 264 -1.31 17.07 0.23
CA PRO A 264 -1.83 17.69 1.45
C PRO A 264 -0.92 17.48 2.67
N LEU A 265 -0.38 16.27 2.84
CA LEU A 265 0.54 15.96 3.93
C LEU A 265 1.88 16.71 3.77
N GLU A 266 2.44 16.77 2.56
CA GLU A 266 3.65 17.56 2.27
C GLU A 266 3.43 19.04 2.62
N GLU A 267 2.32 19.62 2.19
CA GLU A 267 2.01 21.02 2.46
C GLU A 267 1.85 21.31 3.97
N TYR A 268 1.13 20.42 4.68
CA TYR A 268 1.02 20.49 6.14
C TYR A 268 2.39 20.50 6.83
N LEU A 269 3.30 19.62 6.40
CA LEU A 269 4.65 19.52 6.96
C LEU A 269 5.51 20.74 6.61
N ARG A 270 5.39 21.28 5.39
CA ARG A 270 6.09 22.52 4.98
C ARG A 270 5.64 23.71 5.80
N GLN A 271 4.34 23.86 6.01
CA GLN A 271 3.78 24.94 6.85
C GLN A 271 4.23 24.80 8.30
N ALA A 272 4.45 23.60 8.80
CA ALA A 272 5.03 23.34 10.12
C ALA A 272 6.54 23.59 10.20
N GLY A 273 7.22 23.87 9.08
CA GLY A 273 8.64 24.18 9.02
C GLY A 273 9.56 22.99 8.80
N VAL A 274 9.04 21.82 8.39
CA VAL A 274 9.85 20.62 8.09
C VAL A 274 10.77 20.89 6.88
N HIS A 275 12.03 20.50 7.01
CA HIS A 275 13.03 20.59 5.96
C HIS A 275 13.02 19.31 5.10
N PHE A 276 12.85 19.50 3.77
CA PHE A 276 12.91 18.42 2.78
C PHE A 276 14.20 18.54 1.97
N GLU A 277 15.12 17.61 2.15
CA GLU A 277 16.38 17.48 1.41
C GLU A 277 16.18 16.49 0.27
N LYS A 278 15.66 16.97 -0.87
CA LYS A 278 15.48 16.18 -2.09
C LYS A 278 16.78 15.99 -2.84
N ASN A 279 16.86 15.00 -3.74
CA ASN A 279 18.08 14.62 -4.45
C ASN A 279 19.27 14.36 -3.50
N CYS A 280 18.93 13.91 -2.28
CA CYS A 280 19.87 13.65 -1.20
C CYS A 280 19.73 12.22 -0.67
N ARG A 281 20.67 11.37 -1.02
CA ARG A 281 20.69 9.97 -0.62
C ARG A 281 21.48 9.80 0.67
N VAL A 282 20.90 9.13 1.67
CA VAL A 282 21.65 8.58 2.80
C VAL A 282 22.29 7.26 2.35
N THR A 283 23.61 7.18 2.40
CA THR A 283 24.38 6.05 1.86
C THR A 283 24.88 5.09 2.91
N ASP A 284 24.97 5.55 4.17
CA ASP A 284 25.36 4.73 5.32
C ASP A 284 24.92 5.40 6.64
N LEU A 285 24.93 4.62 7.73
CA LEU A 285 24.69 5.04 9.10
C LEU A 285 25.88 4.63 9.96
N ASP A 286 26.35 5.53 10.80
CA ASP A 286 27.33 5.20 11.84
C ASP A 286 26.62 4.96 13.19
N PHE A 287 26.93 3.84 13.83
CA PHE A 287 26.37 3.47 15.12
C PHE A 287 27.42 3.58 16.22
N ALA A 288 27.02 4.05 17.39
CA ALA A 288 27.88 4.08 18.55
C ALA A 288 28.37 2.66 18.92
N PRO A 289 29.64 2.51 19.29
CA PRO A 289 30.15 1.23 19.78
C PRO A 289 29.47 0.81 21.08
N GLY A 290 29.29 -0.50 21.29
CA GLY A 290 28.70 -1.07 22.50
C GLY A 290 27.31 -1.68 22.27
N PRO A 291 26.66 -2.13 23.34
CA PRO A 291 25.36 -2.78 23.22
C PRO A 291 24.26 -1.77 22.87
N GLY A 292 23.37 -2.17 22.00
CA GLY A 292 22.22 -1.40 21.54
C GLY A 292 22.49 -0.57 20.29
N LEU A 293 21.41 0.01 19.75
CA LEU A 293 21.42 0.77 18.51
C LEU A 293 21.31 2.27 18.81
N THR A 294 22.40 2.99 18.59
CA THR A 294 22.44 4.46 18.70
C THR A 294 23.13 5.01 17.46
N VAL A 295 22.39 5.66 16.58
CA VAL A 295 22.95 6.31 15.40
C VAL A 295 23.69 7.57 15.82
N LYS A 296 24.92 7.75 15.34
CA LYS A 296 25.80 8.89 15.60
C LYS A 296 26.03 9.78 14.39
N ALA A 297 25.93 9.23 13.18
CA ALA A 297 26.07 10.01 11.97
C ALA A 297 25.34 9.38 10.78
N LEU A 298 24.93 10.23 9.86
CA LEU A 298 24.39 9.88 8.54
C LEU A 298 25.40 10.29 7.47
N TYR A 299 25.70 9.41 6.53
CA TYR A 299 26.53 9.72 5.38
C TYR A 299 25.63 10.09 4.20
N LEU A 300 25.78 11.29 3.69
CA LEU A 300 24.93 11.88 2.69
C LEU A 300 25.64 11.96 1.34
N LYS A 301 24.92 11.69 0.27
CA LYS A 301 25.34 11.90 -1.12
C LYS A 301 24.26 12.72 -1.82
N ARG A 302 24.58 13.99 -2.15
CA ARG A 302 23.68 14.93 -2.81
C ARG A 302 24.03 15.09 -4.27
N ASP A 303 23.03 15.15 -5.13
CA ASP A 303 23.21 15.55 -6.50
C ASP A 303 23.46 17.08 -6.55
N ASN A 304 24.59 17.48 -7.11
CA ASN A 304 24.99 18.89 -7.19
C ASN A 304 24.23 19.67 -8.28
N GLY A 305 23.45 18.98 -9.12
CA GLY A 305 22.73 19.63 -10.25
C GLY A 305 23.63 20.12 -11.37
N GLU A 306 24.95 19.95 -11.27
CA GLU A 306 25.90 20.32 -12.32
C GLU A 306 25.94 19.26 -13.43
N GLN A 307 26.28 19.67 -14.65
CA GLN A 307 26.50 18.77 -15.80
C GLN A 307 27.84 18.01 -15.69
N ALA A 308 28.15 17.51 -14.49
CA ALA A 308 29.31 16.69 -14.24
C ALA A 308 28.94 15.20 -14.36
N GLU A 309 29.86 14.39 -14.85
CA GLU A 309 29.70 12.94 -14.96
C GLU A 309 30.36 12.18 -13.80
N GLY A 310 29.83 11.01 -13.48
CA GLY A 310 30.39 10.12 -12.45
C GLY A 310 30.29 10.68 -11.04
N GLU A 311 31.26 10.37 -10.18
CA GLU A 311 31.28 10.81 -8.78
C GLU A 311 31.45 12.32 -8.60
N ALA A 312 32.00 13.04 -9.60
CA ALA A 312 32.14 14.50 -9.55
C ALA A 312 30.80 15.24 -9.52
N ARG A 313 29.72 14.59 -9.95
CA ARG A 313 28.34 15.10 -9.87
C ARG A 313 27.83 15.21 -8.43
N TYR A 314 28.45 14.52 -7.47
CA TYR A 314 27.89 14.38 -6.14
C TYR A 314 28.73 15.10 -5.08
N ILE A 315 28.03 15.72 -4.11
CA ILE A 315 28.62 16.25 -2.88
C ILE A 315 28.42 15.21 -1.79
N HIS A 316 29.51 14.84 -1.12
CA HIS A 316 29.48 13.98 0.05
C HIS A 316 29.54 14.81 1.32
N ASP A 317 28.67 14.52 2.29
CA ASP A 317 28.59 15.22 3.57
C ASP A 317 28.30 14.21 4.69
N ILE A 318 28.59 14.59 5.93
CA ILE A 318 28.32 13.78 7.10
C ILE A 318 27.48 14.62 8.07
N ARG A 319 26.26 14.15 8.33
CA ARG A 319 25.39 14.73 9.36
C ARG A 319 25.67 14.05 10.70
N GLN A 320 26.38 14.76 11.60
CA GLN A 320 26.59 14.31 12.97
C GLN A 320 25.28 14.43 13.75
N MET A 321 24.97 13.42 14.56
CA MET A 321 23.83 13.41 15.47
C MET A 321 24.32 13.69 16.90
N LYS A 322 23.58 14.54 17.61
CA LYS A 322 23.79 14.85 19.02
C LYS A 322 23.03 13.88 19.92
N ASP A 323 23.38 13.89 21.21
CA ASP A 323 22.60 13.16 22.19
C ASP A 323 21.18 13.72 22.29
N GLY A 324 20.22 12.81 22.17
CA GLY A 324 18.80 13.16 22.14
C GLY A 324 18.20 13.31 20.75
N ASP A 325 19.00 13.45 19.68
CA ASP A 325 18.50 13.38 18.30
C ASP A 325 17.90 12.01 18.00
N ILE A 326 16.93 11.95 17.09
CA ILE A 326 16.30 10.71 16.66
C ILE A 326 16.48 10.48 15.17
N CYS A 327 16.56 9.20 14.79
CA CYS A 327 16.64 8.76 13.41
C CYS A 327 15.55 7.72 13.12
N ILE A 328 14.75 7.96 12.09
CA ILE A 328 13.78 6.99 11.60
C ILE A 328 14.11 6.66 10.15
N MET A 329 14.39 5.40 9.86
CA MET A 329 14.79 4.95 8.52
C MET A 329 13.68 4.15 7.86
N THR A 330 13.38 4.48 6.61
CA THR A 330 12.59 3.60 5.75
C THR A 330 13.47 2.43 5.32
N ALA A 331 13.10 1.22 5.75
CA ALA A 331 13.83 -0.01 5.48
C ALA A 331 13.35 -0.65 4.20
N GLY A 332 14.05 -0.46 3.11
CA GLY A 332 13.63 -0.91 1.79
C GLY A 332 12.47 -0.07 1.22
N SER A 333 12.26 -0.19 -0.08
CA SER A 333 11.12 0.42 -0.78
C SER A 333 10.58 -0.54 -1.83
N MET A 334 9.27 -0.62 -1.95
CA MET A 334 8.60 -1.40 -3.00
C MET A 334 8.88 -0.84 -4.40
N THR A 335 9.19 0.45 -4.51
CA THR A 335 9.51 1.13 -5.77
C THR A 335 11.00 1.33 -6.00
N ASP A 336 11.83 0.70 -5.16
CA ASP A 336 13.29 0.70 -5.34
C ASP A 336 13.65 0.06 -6.70
N GLY A 337 14.50 0.72 -7.48
CA GLY A 337 14.88 0.27 -8.81
C GLY A 337 13.79 0.42 -9.89
N ALA A 338 12.72 1.17 -9.64
CA ALA A 338 11.66 1.36 -10.63
C ALA A 338 12.17 2.12 -11.86
N LEU A 339 11.66 1.72 -13.05
CA LEU A 339 12.04 2.27 -14.35
C LEU A 339 10.78 2.67 -15.11
N LEU A 340 10.85 3.80 -15.83
CA LEU A 340 9.78 4.28 -16.68
C LEU A 340 10.09 4.05 -18.16
N GLY A 341 9.04 3.75 -18.92
CA GLY A 341 8.99 3.81 -20.37
C GLY A 341 7.86 4.73 -20.82
N ASP A 342 7.72 4.92 -22.12
CA ASP A 342 6.67 5.75 -22.70
C ASP A 342 6.01 5.05 -23.91
N LEU A 343 5.13 5.81 -24.61
CA LEU A 343 4.38 5.30 -25.74
C LEU A 343 5.25 4.56 -26.79
N TYR A 344 6.47 5.04 -27.02
CA TYR A 344 7.36 4.52 -28.08
C TYR A 344 8.65 3.89 -27.54
N THR A 345 8.91 4.01 -26.25
CA THR A 345 10.14 3.53 -25.63
C THR A 345 9.83 2.53 -24.53
N ALA A 346 10.36 1.31 -24.64
CA ALA A 346 10.29 0.34 -23.56
C ALA A 346 11.15 0.79 -22.37
N VAL A 347 10.87 0.24 -21.19
CA VAL A 347 11.71 0.51 -20.01
C VAL A 347 13.15 0.10 -20.27
N PRO A 348 14.16 0.83 -19.72
CA PRO A 348 15.57 0.48 -19.91
C PRO A 348 15.87 -0.96 -19.52
N GLY A 349 16.69 -1.64 -20.32
CA GLY A 349 17.10 -3.02 -20.04
C GLY A 349 18.05 -3.17 -18.84
N LYS A 350 18.75 -2.08 -18.45
CA LYS A 350 19.64 -2.05 -17.31
C LYS A 350 18.86 -1.79 -16.03
N GLU A 351 19.02 -2.66 -15.04
CA GLU A 351 18.42 -2.48 -13.74
C GLU A 351 19.11 -1.36 -12.95
N GLU A 352 18.31 -0.57 -12.24
CA GLU A 352 18.81 0.42 -11.30
C GLU A 352 19.10 -0.22 -9.94
N PRO A 353 20.07 0.29 -9.18
CA PRO A 353 20.41 -0.26 -7.87
C PRO A 353 19.28 -0.02 -6.87
N PHE A 354 19.03 -1.01 -6.01
CA PHE A 354 18.09 -0.89 -4.89
C PHE A 354 18.69 -0.04 -3.77
N ILE A 355 18.45 1.25 -3.82
CA ILE A 355 19.11 2.25 -2.98
C ILE A 355 18.77 2.05 -1.51
N SER A 356 17.48 1.92 -1.18
CA SER A 356 17.02 1.76 0.19
C SER A 356 17.37 0.39 0.77
N ALA A 357 17.32 -0.67 -0.08
CA ALA A 357 17.76 -2.00 0.31
C ALA A 357 19.27 -2.07 0.57
N GLN A 358 20.09 -1.34 -0.21
CA GLN A 358 21.53 -1.25 0.05
C GLN A 358 21.86 -0.60 1.40
N LEU A 359 21.17 0.49 1.74
CA LEU A 359 21.33 1.14 3.04
C LEU A 359 20.96 0.17 4.17
N TRP A 360 19.80 -0.49 4.04
CA TRP A 360 19.37 -1.50 5.01
C TRP A 360 20.37 -2.65 5.12
N SER A 361 20.87 -3.18 4.01
CA SER A 361 21.86 -4.27 4.00
C SER A 361 23.17 -3.90 4.71
N LYS A 362 23.66 -2.68 4.50
CA LYS A 362 24.86 -2.18 5.22
C LYS A 362 24.64 -2.11 6.74
N ALA A 363 23.48 -1.63 7.16
CA ALA A 363 23.13 -1.55 8.56
C ALA A 363 22.94 -2.96 9.18
N ALA A 364 22.20 -3.85 8.50
CA ALA A 364 21.92 -5.21 8.95
C ALA A 364 23.19 -6.10 9.00
N ALA A 365 24.18 -5.86 8.14
CA ALA A 365 25.45 -6.54 8.19
C ALA A 365 26.23 -6.30 9.50
N ARG A 366 25.96 -5.18 10.18
CA ARG A 366 26.60 -4.81 11.47
C ARG A 366 25.72 -5.12 12.68
N HIS A 367 24.41 -5.23 12.48
CA HIS A 367 23.41 -5.36 13.54
C HIS A 367 22.33 -6.37 13.13
N LEU A 368 22.40 -7.58 13.68
CA LEU A 368 21.49 -8.68 13.34
C LEU A 368 20.03 -8.38 13.70
N GLU A 369 19.80 -7.47 14.64
CA GLU A 369 18.48 -6.99 15.05
C GLU A 369 17.73 -6.28 13.92
N LEU A 370 18.45 -5.86 12.88
CA LEU A 370 17.89 -5.17 11.72
C LEU A 370 17.37 -6.14 10.64
N GLY A 371 17.30 -7.45 10.94
CA GLY A 371 16.69 -8.44 10.06
C GLY A 371 17.55 -8.85 8.86
N ASN A 372 16.92 -9.36 7.82
CA ASN A 372 17.60 -9.93 6.66
C ASN A 372 17.04 -9.36 5.33
N PRO A 373 17.59 -8.21 4.85
CA PRO A 373 17.12 -7.58 3.61
C PRO A 373 17.32 -8.45 2.36
N GLU A 374 18.38 -9.27 2.30
CA GLU A 374 18.63 -10.15 1.16
C GLU A 374 17.45 -11.09 0.88
N ARG A 375 16.73 -11.50 1.94
CA ARG A 375 15.56 -12.36 1.81
C ARG A 375 14.48 -11.76 0.94
N PHE A 376 14.34 -10.45 0.92
CA PHE A 376 13.31 -9.72 0.19
C PHE A 376 13.77 -9.21 -1.18
N PHE A 377 15.07 -8.92 -1.34
CA PHE A 377 15.59 -8.26 -2.53
C PHE A 377 16.49 -9.14 -3.43
N SER A 378 16.67 -10.42 -3.10
CA SER A 378 17.52 -11.32 -3.91
C SER A 378 16.82 -11.86 -5.17
N LYS A 379 15.49 -11.75 -5.27
CA LYS A 379 14.70 -12.34 -6.36
C LYS A 379 13.79 -11.33 -7.04
N CYS A 380 14.27 -10.13 -7.25
CA CYS A 380 13.45 -9.03 -7.76
C CYS A 380 12.85 -9.28 -9.15
N HIS A 381 13.38 -10.19 -9.96
CA HIS A 381 12.76 -10.63 -11.21
C HIS A 381 11.47 -11.44 -10.98
N GLU A 382 11.30 -12.14 -9.84
CA GLU A 382 10.09 -12.85 -9.47
C GLU A 382 9.06 -11.91 -8.82
N THR A 383 9.53 -10.91 -8.06
CA THR A 383 8.68 -9.95 -7.34
C THR A 383 8.21 -8.78 -8.19
N ALA A 384 8.74 -8.66 -9.40
CA ALA A 384 8.42 -7.59 -10.32
C ALA A 384 7.01 -7.71 -10.90
N TRP A 385 6.35 -6.58 -11.06
CA TRP A 385 5.24 -6.40 -11.98
C TRP A 385 5.32 -5.01 -12.64
N MET A 386 4.46 -4.76 -13.60
CA MET A 386 4.52 -3.55 -14.41
C MET A 386 3.15 -2.92 -14.50
N SER A 387 3.08 -1.63 -14.20
CA SER A 387 1.89 -0.81 -14.40
C SER A 387 2.03 0.06 -15.64
N PHE A 388 0.90 0.61 -16.07
CA PHE A 388 0.84 1.60 -17.12
C PHE A 388 -0.30 2.57 -16.86
N THR A 389 -0.06 3.84 -17.18
CA THR A 389 -1.07 4.90 -17.16
C THR A 389 -1.25 5.40 -18.57
N VAL A 390 -2.48 5.35 -19.06
CA VAL A 390 -2.85 5.82 -20.39
C VAL A 390 -3.47 7.20 -20.26
N THR A 391 -2.94 8.17 -21.02
CA THR A 391 -3.51 9.52 -21.15
C THR A 391 -4.03 9.68 -22.57
N CYS A 392 -5.31 10.07 -22.71
CA CYS A 392 -5.98 10.28 -23.98
C CYS A 392 -6.61 11.67 -24.06
N ARG A 393 -6.77 12.19 -25.27
CA ARG A 393 -7.65 13.32 -25.55
C ARG A 393 -9.08 12.84 -25.71
N GLY A 394 -10.02 13.56 -25.08
CA GLY A 394 -11.42 13.17 -25.07
C GLY A 394 -11.71 11.93 -24.22
N ASP A 395 -12.91 11.41 -24.35
CA ASP A 395 -13.44 10.32 -23.50
C ASP A 395 -13.71 9.01 -24.27
N GLN A 396 -13.34 8.94 -25.54
CA GLN A 396 -13.64 7.79 -26.42
C GLN A 396 -13.04 6.50 -25.86
N MET A 397 -11.80 6.54 -25.38
CA MET A 397 -11.12 5.40 -24.78
C MET A 397 -11.88 4.88 -23.56
N LEU A 398 -12.27 5.78 -22.65
CA LEU A 398 -13.02 5.40 -21.44
C LEU A 398 -14.41 4.86 -21.80
N LYS A 399 -15.08 5.43 -22.80
CA LYS A 399 -16.38 4.93 -23.30
C LYS A 399 -16.27 3.54 -23.90
N ALA A 400 -15.21 3.24 -24.65
CA ALA A 400 -14.97 1.90 -25.19
C ALA A 400 -14.82 0.87 -24.04
N ILE A 401 -14.06 1.20 -23.01
CA ILE A 401 -13.88 0.35 -21.82
C ILE A 401 -15.22 0.20 -21.08
N GLU A 402 -15.96 1.28 -20.85
CA GLU A 402 -17.25 1.27 -20.16
C GLU A 402 -18.28 0.46 -20.94
N ASN A 403 -18.39 0.64 -22.27
CA ASN A 403 -19.31 -0.10 -23.13
C ASN A 403 -19.05 -1.61 -23.07
N PHE A 404 -17.80 -2.01 -23.02
CA PHE A 404 -17.44 -3.43 -22.90
C PHE A 404 -17.71 -3.98 -21.50
N THR A 405 -17.28 -3.27 -20.45
CA THR A 405 -17.29 -3.78 -19.07
C THR A 405 -18.56 -3.49 -18.30
N GLY A 406 -19.28 -2.43 -18.67
CA GLY A 406 -20.33 -1.83 -17.86
C GLY A 406 -19.81 -1.13 -16.59
N ASN A 407 -18.49 -1.10 -16.37
CA ASN A 407 -17.86 -0.44 -15.23
C ASN A 407 -17.83 1.07 -15.47
N ILE A 408 -18.51 1.82 -14.61
CA ILE A 408 -18.60 3.27 -14.70
C ILE A 408 -17.29 3.89 -14.18
N PRO A 409 -16.69 4.88 -14.85
CA PRO A 409 -15.53 5.59 -14.37
C PRO A 409 -15.71 6.09 -12.92
N GLY A 410 -14.73 5.83 -12.07
CA GLY A 410 -14.75 6.20 -10.65
C GLY A 410 -15.47 5.24 -9.71
N SER A 411 -16.30 4.32 -10.23
CA SER A 411 -17.03 3.36 -9.39
C SER A 411 -16.98 1.91 -9.92
N GLY A 412 -16.30 1.67 -11.05
CA GLY A 412 -16.27 0.35 -11.68
C GLY A 412 -15.37 -0.69 -11.01
N GLY A 413 -14.44 -0.26 -10.15
CA GLY A 413 -13.47 -1.15 -9.52
C GLY A 413 -12.48 -1.77 -10.51
N LEU A 414 -11.79 -2.83 -10.07
CA LEU A 414 -10.76 -3.53 -10.84
C LEU A 414 -11.37 -4.63 -11.71
N MET A 415 -11.10 -4.60 -13.02
CA MET A 415 -11.39 -5.64 -13.98
C MET A 415 -10.12 -6.39 -14.38
N THR A 416 -10.21 -7.72 -14.57
CA THR A 416 -9.07 -8.58 -14.93
C THR A 416 -9.41 -9.46 -16.13
N PHE A 417 -8.55 -9.48 -17.14
CA PHE A 417 -8.53 -10.50 -18.18
C PHE A 417 -7.84 -11.76 -17.64
N LYS A 418 -8.63 -12.68 -17.08
CA LYS A 418 -8.10 -13.82 -16.31
C LYS A 418 -7.26 -14.80 -17.13
N ASP A 419 -7.50 -14.86 -18.44
CA ASP A 419 -6.79 -15.74 -19.36
C ASP A 419 -5.72 -15.01 -20.17
N SER A 420 -5.48 -13.71 -19.91
CA SER A 420 -4.35 -12.97 -20.48
C SER A 420 -3.03 -13.57 -20.00
N ALA A 421 -2.09 -13.74 -20.91
CA ALA A 421 -0.74 -14.23 -20.61
C ALA A 421 -0.04 -13.37 -19.56
N TRP A 422 -0.33 -12.05 -19.54
CA TRP A 422 0.21 -11.11 -18.56
C TRP A 422 -0.65 -10.94 -17.30
N LEU A 423 -1.82 -11.62 -17.26
CA LEU A 423 -2.86 -11.40 -16.23
C LEU A 423 -3.19 -9.91 -16.09
N LEU A 424 -3.51 -9.28 -17.22
CA LEU A 424 -3.80 -7.85 -17.31
C LEU A 424 -5.02 -7.48 -16.49
N SER A 425 -4.87 -6.41 -15.73
CA SER A 425 -5.96 -5.81 -14.95
C SER A 425 -5.98 -4.29 -15.16
N SER A 426 -7.17 -3.69 -15.07
CA SER A 426 -7.33 -2.24 -15.21
C SER A 426 -8.42 -1.69 -14.33
N THR A 427 -8.30 -0.41 -14.02
CA THR A 427 -9.34 0.42 -13.40
C THR A 427 -9.51 1.69 -14.19
N VAL A 428 -10.74 2.20 -14.23
CA VAL A 428 -11.04 3.52 -14.77
C VAL A 428 -11.46 4.42 -13.61
N PRO A 429 -10.54 5.26 -13.11
CA PRO A 429 -10.83 6.16 -11.99
C PRO A 429 -11.80 7.27 -12.39
N ALA A 430 -12.31 8.00 -11.41
CA ALA A 430 -13.03 9.26 -11.66
C ALA A 430 -12.13 10.25 -12.41
N GLN A 431 -12.75 11.11 -13.20
CA GLN A 431 -12.04 12.14 -13.96
C GLN A 431 -12.35 13.55 -13.42
N PRO A 432 -11.36 14.43 -13.31
CA PRO A 432 -9.94 14.20 -13.57
C PRO A 432 -9.30 13.28 -12.53
N TYR A 433 -8.32 12.47 -12.94
CA TYR A 433 -7.60 11.58 -12.03
C TYR A 433 -6.34 12.23 -11.44
N PHE A 434 -5.80 13.24 -12.12
CA PHE A 434 -4.67 14.05 -11.65
C PHE A 434 -5.08 15.50 -11.47
N ALA A 435 -4.57 16.17 -10.45
CA ALA A 435 -4.90 17.57 -10.17
C ALA A 435 -4.53 18.53 -11.32
N ALA A 436 -3.48 18.21 -12.07
CA ALA A 436 -3.03 19.00 -13.22
C ALA A 436 -3.68 18.56 -14.56
N GLN A 437 -4.57 17.57 -14.55
CA GLN A 437 -5.20 17.03 -15.76
C GLN A 437 -6.21 18.01 -16.34
N PRO A 438 -6.08 18.40 -17.62
CA PRO A 438 -7.06 19.25 -18.29
C PRO A 438 -8.40 18.54 -18.49
N LYS A 439 -9.47 19.28 -18.69
CA LYS A 439 -10.82 18.73 -18.87
C LYS A 439 -11.03 17.92 -20.15
N ASP A 440 -10.20 18.16 -21.16
CA ASP A 440 -10.22 17.48 -22.44
C ASP A 440 -9.26 16.28 -22.50
N GLU A 441 -8.56 15.98 -21.41
CA GLU A 441 -7.77 14.77 -21.26
C GLU A 441 -8.43 13.82 -20.27
N THR A 442 -8.28 12.51 -20.53
CA THR A 442 -8.73 11.44 -19.65
C THR A 442 -7.63 10.44 -19.41
N CYS A 443 -7.66 9.79 -18.23
CA CYS A 443 -6.66 8.82 -17.84
C CYS A 443 -7.30 7.53 -17.33
N PHE A 444 -6.67 6.38 -17.62
CA PHE A 444 -6.93 5.14 -16.91
C PHE A 444 -5.64 4.44 -16.55
N TRP A 445 -5.73 3.50 -15.61
CA TRP A 445 -4.58 2.77 -15.09
C TRP A 445 -4.77 1.27 -15.25
N GLY A 446 -3.68 0.56 -15.52
CA GLY A 446 -3.67 -0.88 -15.59
C GLY A 446 -2.32 -1.47 -15.19
N TYR A 447 -2.28 -2.80 -15.02
CA TYR A 447 -1.04 -3.51 -14.71
C TYR A 447 -1.09 -4.98 -15.16
N GLY A 448 0.09 -5.58 -15.30
CA GLY A 448 0.27 -7.00 -15.52
C GLY A 448 1.13 -7.63 -14.42
N LEU A 449 0.72 -8.81 -13.93
CA LEU A 449 1.47 -9.56 -12.92
C LEU A 449 2.51 -10.51 -13.52
N TYR A 450 2.26 -11.07 -14.71
CA TYR A 450 3.12 -12.10 -15.33
C TYR A 450 3.95 -11.51 -16.47
N ILE A 451 4.74 -10.50 -16.15
CA ILE A 451 5.43 -9.63 -17.11
C ILE A 451 6.54 -10.31 -17.90
N GLN A 452 6.96 -11.52 -17.50
CA GLN A 452 7.98 -12.32 -18.20
C GLN A 452 7.39 -13.23 -19.29
N ALA A 453 6.05 -13.41 -19.30
CA ALA A 453 5.38 -14.19 -20.31
C ALA A 453 5.25 -13.38 -21.62
N GLU A 454 5.30 -14.07 -22.77
CA GLU A 454 4.92 -13.46 -24.04
C GLU A 454 3.42 -13.14 -24.04
N GLY A 455 3.03 -11.97 -24.56
CA GLY A 455 1.64 -11.56 -24.68
C GLY A 455 0.84 -12.46 -25.65
N ASP A 456 -0.47 -12.42 -25.52
CA ASP A 456 -1.35 -13.20 -26.40
C ASP A 456 -1.32 -12.66 -27.84
N TYR A 457 -1.22 -11.37 -28.01
CA TYR A 457 -1.19 -10.67 -29.30
C TYR A 457 0.21 -10.10 -29.59
N VAL A 458 0.81 -9.43 -28.64
CA VAL A 458 2.19 -8.92 -28.71
C VAL A 458 3.15 -10.03 -28.28
N LYS A 459 3.91 -10.59 -29.22
CA LYS A 459 4.78 -11.75 -28.98
C LYS A 459 6.13 -11.35 -28.35
N LYS A 460 6.05 -10.63 -27.23
CA LYS A 460 7.17 -10.21 -26.38
C LYS A 460 6.75 -10.27 -24.90
N PRO A 461 7.70 -10.41 -23.96
CA PRO A 461 7.46 -10.15 -22.56
C PRO A 461 6.96 -8.71 -22.33
N MET A 462 6.03 -8.50 -21.40
CA MET A 462 5.48 -7.16 -21.11
C MET A 462 6.57 -6.16 -20.76
N ARG A 463 7.63 -6.61 -20.06
CA ARG A 463 8.77 -5.78 -19.69
C ARG A 463 9.50 -5.17 -20.90
N ASP A 464 9.51 -5.87 -22.01
CA ASP A 464 10.23 -5.47 -23.23
C ASP A 464 9.34 -4.69 -24.22
N CYS A 465 8.09 -4.45 -23.82
CA CYS A 465 7.12 -3.74 -24.65
C CYS A 465 7.17 -2.23 -24.43
N THR A 466 6.94 -1.48 -25.52
CA THR A 466 6.61 -0.07 -25.45
C THR A 466 5.22 0.14 -24.88
N GLY A 467 4.90 1.35 -24.45
CA GLY A 467 3.53 1.69 -24.01
C GLY A 467 2.47 1.43 -25.08
N GLN A 468 2.80 1.71 -26.35
CA GLN A 468 1.94 1.42 -27.49
C GLN A 468 1.63 -0.08 -27.59
N GLU A 469 2.63 -0.94 -27.47
CA GLU A 469 2.45 -2.39 -27.55
C GLU A 469 1.59 -2.92 -26.40
N ILE A 470 1.79 -2.41 -25.18
CA ILE A 470 0.98 -2.79 -24.02
C ILE A 470 -0.47 -2.35 -24.20
N LEU A 471 -0.72 -1.14 -24.70
CA LEU A 471 -2.08 -0.67 -24.95
C LEU A 471 -2.75 -1.47 -26.08
N MET A 472 -2.03 -1.83 -27.14
CA MET A 472 -2.53 -2.68 -28.21
C MET A 472 -2.94 -4.08 -27.70
N GLU A 473 -2.12 -4.70 -26.84
CA GLU A 473 -2.47 -5.96 -26.18
C GLU A 473 -3.76 -5.83 -25.38
N TYR A 474 -3.87 -4.76 -24.57
CA TYR A 474 -5.05 -4.47 -23.74
C TYR A 474 -6.31 -4.28 -24.58
N LEU A 475 -6.26 -3.45 -25.65
CA LEU A 475 -7.40 -3.16 -26.51
C LEU A 475 -7.90 -4.39 -27.26
N ARG A 476 -6.99 -5.28 -27.69
CA ARG A 476 -7.39 -6.54 -28.34
C ARG A 476 -8.11 -7.49 -27.37
N HIS A 477 -7.79 -7.47 -26.11
CA HIS A 477 -8.56 -8.20 -25.08
C HIS A 477 -9.97 -7.64 -24.85
N LEU A 478 -10.24 -6.39 -25.25
CA LEU A 478 -11.60 -5.83 -25.27
C LEU A 478 -12.43 -6.32 -26.48
N HIS A 479 -11.85 -7.11 -27.40
CA HIS A 479 -12.51 -7.64 -28.59
C HIS A 479 -13.16 -6.57 -29.49
N ILE A 480 -12.61 -5.38 -29.54
CA ILE A 480 -13.02 -4.32 -30.47
C ILE A 480 -12.29 -4.48 -31.80
N SER A 481 -12.85 -3.89 -32.87
CA SER A 481 -12.30 -4.04 -34.21
C SER A 481 -10.94 -3.34 -34.37
N GLU A 482 -10.10 -3.81 -35.29
CA GLU A 482 -8.81 -3.16 -35.59
C GLU A 482 -9.00 -1.70 -36.09
N GLU A 483 -10.13 -1.39 -36.74
CA GLU A 483 -10.48 -0.04 -37.17
C GLU A 483 -10.77 0.86 -35.97
N GLU A 484 -11.52 0.37 -34.98
CA GLU A 484 -11.81 1.09 -33.74
C GLU A 484 -10.53 1.25 -32.89
N ILE A 485 -9.68 0.21 -32.82
CA ILE A 485 -8.36 0.31 -32.17
C ILE A 485 -7.55 1.43 -32.81
N ALA A 486 -7.48 1.50 -34.15
CA ALA A 486 -6.74 2.54 -34.84
C ALA A 486 -7.27 3.95 -34.50
N GLN A 487 -8.59 4.15 -34.46
CA GLN A 487 -9.22 5.41 -34.07
C GLN A 487 -8.92 5.77 -32.60
N LEU A 488 -8.99 4.81 -31.67
CA LEU A 488 -8.66 5.03 -30.28
C LEU A 488 -7.19 5.40 -30.10
N MET A 489 -6.28 4.76 -30.83
CA MET A 489 -4.84 5.06 -30.78
C MET A 489 -4.52 6.49 -31.24
N GLU A 490 -5.31 7.10 -32.15
CA GLU A 490 -5.16 8.51 -32.53
C GLU A 490 -5.46 9.49 -31.38
N THR A 491 -6.24 9.07 -30.40
CA THR A 491 -6.55 9.89 -29.21
C THR A 491 -5.46 9.85 -28.14
N VAL A 492 -4.54 8.90 -28.20
CA VAL A 492 -3.53 8.65 -27.17
C VAL A 492 -2.50 9.78 -27.16
N VAL A 493 -2.36 10.41 -26.01
CA VAL A 493 -1.28 11.40 -25.72
C VAL A 493 -0.01 10.66 -25.34
N ASN A 494 -0.11 9.76 -24.36
CA ASN A 494 1.00 8.92 -23.93
C ASN A 494 0.50 7.66 -23.18
N VAL A 495 1.36 6.66 -23.12
CA VAL A 495 1.23 5.49 -22.24
C VAL A 495 2.53 5.37 -21.46
N ILE A 496 2.52 5.89 -20.25
CA ILE A 496 3.71 5.81 -19.39
C ILE A 496 3.67 4.48 -18.66
N THR A 497 4.69 3.67 -18.90
CA THR A 497 4.87 2.35 -18.28
C THR A 497 5.80 2.46 -17.08
N CYS A 498 5.55 1.68 -16.04
CA CYS A 498 6.35 1.67 -14.83
C CYS A 498 6.69 0.22 -14.45
N TYR A 499 7.92 -0.18 -14.70
CA TYR A 499 8.49 -1.45 -14.21
C TYR A 499 8.95 -1.29 -12.78
N MET A 500 8.49 -2.16 -11.89
CA MET A 500 8.79 -2.11 -10.45
C MET A 500 9.31 -3.47 -9.98
N PRO A 501 10.64 -3.67 -9.92
CA PRO A 501 11.24 -4.97 -9.63
C PRO A 501 10.99 -5.43 -8.19
N ALA A 502 10.90 -4.52 -7.24
CA ALA A 502 10.75 -4.82 -5.81
C ALA A 502 9.32 -4.71 -5.28
N VAL A 503 8.33 -4.48 -6.14
CA VAL A 503 6.97 -4.12 -5.70
C VAL A 503 6.30 -5.20 -4.85
N ASN A 504 6.49 -6.48 -5.21
CA ASN A 504 5.98 -7.62 -4.44
C ASN A 504 7.03 -8.24 -3.48
N ALA A 505 8.19 -7.61 -3.31
CA ALA A 505 9.21 -8.08 -2.37
C ALA A 505 8.69 -8.28 -0.93
N PRO A 506 7.73 -7.49 -0.40
CA PRO A 506 7.15 -7.77 0.92
C PRO A 506 6.45 -9.13 1.02
N PHE A 507 6.07 -9.74 -0.11
CA PHE A 507 5.42 -11.07 -0.15
C PHE A 507 6.40 -12.24 -0.29
N GLU A 508 7.71 -12.01 -0.33
CA GLU A 508 8.68 -13.11 -0.35
C GLU A 508 8.48 -14.05 0.85
N PRO A 509 8.56 -15.38 0.65
CA PRO A 509 8.55 -16.33 1.76
C PRO A 509 9.73 -16.08 2.70
N HIS A 510 9.46 -15.81 3.96
CA HIS A 510 10.44 -15.40 4.95
C HIS A 510 10.12 -16.00 6.33
N ARG A 511 11.05 -15.89 7.25
CA ARG A 511 10.82 -16.18 8.67
C ARG A 511 10.32 -14.93 9.38
N CYS A 512 9.58 -15.11 10.45
CA CYS A 512 9.13 -13.97 11.27
C CYS A 512 10.28 -13.11 11.84
N THR A 513 11.51 -13.64 11.86
CA THR A 513 12.72 -12.92 12.30
C THR A 513 13.46 -12.17 11.19
N ASP A 514 13.11 -12.40 9.92
CA ASP A 514 13.76 -11.73 8.79
C ASP A 514 13.35 -10.25 8.67
N ARG A 515 12.19 -9.89 9.22
CA ARG A 515 11.76 -8.49 9.36
C ARG A 515 12.24 -7.89 10.67
N PRO A 516 12.85 -6.70 10.67
CA PRO A 516 13.19 -6.00 11.91
C PRO A 516 11.92 -5.54 12.63
N GLN A 517 11.99 -5.43 13.95
CA GLN A 517 10.98 -4.69 14.70
C GLN A 517 11.02 -3.20 14.33
N VAL A 518 9.87 -2.52 14.43
CA VAL A 518 9.80 -1.07 14.19
C VAL A 518 10.84 -0.31 15.03
N VAL A 519 10.93 -0.65 16.30
CA VAL A 519 12.03 -0.19 17.17
C VAL A 519 12.83 -1.42 17.59
N PRO A 520 13.99 -1.65 16.97
CA PRO A 520 14.82 -2.83 17.29
C PRO A 520 15.23 -2.88 18.74
N ALA A 521 15.42 -4.08 19.28
CA ALA A 521 15.79 -4.27 20.68
C ALA A 521 17.08 -3.51 21.04
N GLY A 522 17.07 -2.79 22.15
CA GLY A 522 18.19 -1.97 22.60
C GLY A 522 18.37 -0.65 21.87
N SER A 523 17.49 -0.31 20.93
CA SER A 523 17.54 0.98 20.25
C SER A 523 17.26 2.14 21.21
N LYS A 524 18.08 3.20 21.12
CA LYS A 524 17.93 4.41 21.94
C LYS A 524 17.36 5.58 21.16
N ASN A 525 17.77 5.73 19.89
CA ASN A 525 17.40 6.87 19.05
C ASN A 525 17.05 6.46 17.63
N PHE A 526 16.91 5.17 17.35
CA PHE A 526 16.74 4.63 16.01
C PHE A 526 15.46 3.80 15.89
N ALA A 527 14.72 4.00 14.83
CA ALA A 527 13.58 3.18 14.45
C ALA A 527 13.59 2.93 12.93
N MET A 528 12.85 1.91 12.52
CA MET A 528 12.61 1.59 11.11
C MET A 528 11.10 1.66 10.83
N ALA A 529 10.72 2.20 9.67
CA ALA A 529 9.33 2.33 9.29
C ALA A 529 9.17 2.11 7.78
N SER A 530 8.51 1.03 7.39
CA SER A 530 8.22 0.71 5.98
C SER A 530 7.33 -0.52 5.87
N GLN A 531 7.14 -1.02 4.64
CA GLN A 531 6.50 -2.31 4.35
C GLN A 531 7.35 -3.54 4.78
N PHE A 532 8.60 -3.33 5.20
CA PHE A 532 9.56 -4.40 5.53
C PHE A 532 9.84 -4.54 7.03
N VAL A 533 9.19 -3.78 7.89
CA VAL A 533 9.24 -3.97 9.35
C VAL A 533 8.20 -4.98 9.82
N GLU A 534 8.34 -5.55 11.01
CA GLU A 534 7.35 -6.47 11.55
C GLU A 534 6.23 -5.73 12.30
N LEU A 535 5.02 -5.87 11.81
CA LEU A 535 3.78 -5.43 12.46
C LEU A 535 2.85 -6.65 12.61
N PRO A 536 2.75 -7.24 13.80
CA PRO A 536 1.95 -8.44 14.00
C PRO A 536 0.48 -8.26 13.60
N LYS A 537 -0.07 -9.21 12.83
CA LYS A 537 -1.47 -9.26 12.37
C LYS A 537 -1.86 -8.17 11.36
N GLU A 538 -0.95 -7.28 10.99
CA GLU A 538 -1.20 -6.31 9.95
C GLU A 538 -0.81 -6.89 8.58
N LEU A 539 -1.41 -6.36 7.52
CA LEU A 539 -1.16 -6.77 6.14
C LEU A 539 -0.22 -5.76 5.48
N VAL A 540 0.92 -6.24 5.00
CA VAL A 540 1.82 -5.48 4.13
C VAL A 540 1.12 -5.09 2.83
N PHE A 541 1.71 -4.19 2.06
CA PHE A 541 1.16 -3.72 0.81
C PHE A 541 -0.08 -2.80 0.98
N THR A 542 -0.25 -2.22 2.17
CA THR A 542 -1.32 -1.25 2.48
C THR A 542 -0.73 0.06 2.99
N GLU A 543 -1.44 1.16 2.76
CA GLU A 543 -1.08 2.48 3.30
C GLU A 543 -1.10 2.48 4.82
N GLU A 544 -2.06 1.77 5.39
CA GLU A 544 -2.18 1.57 6.83
C GLU A 544 -0.90 1.01 7.46
N TYR A 545 -0.23 0.07 6.79
CA TYR A 545 1.01 -0.52 7.32
C TYR A 545 2.10 0.53 7.54
N SER A 546 2.29 1.42 6.55
CA SER A 546 3.27 2.50 6.61
C SER A 546 2.94 3.51 7.71
N VAL A 547 1.67 3.92 7.82
CA VAL A 547 1.23 4.89 8.83
C VAL A 547 1.30 4.31 10.24
N ARG A 548 0.89 3.05 10.41
CA ARG A 548 0.99 2.33 11.69
C ARG A 548 2.44 2.14 12.14
N ALA A 549 3.34 1.78 11.21
CA ALA A 549 4.77 1.67 11.50
C ALA A 549 5.35 3.01 11.96
N ALA A 550 5.03 4.09 11.27
CA ALA A 550 5.44 5.44 11.61
C ALA A 550 4.97 5.85 13.02
N ARG A 551 3.70 5.64 13.32
CA ARG A 551 3.13 5.95 14.64
C ARG A 551 3.80 5.13 15.74
N THR A 552 4.02 3.84 15.49
CA THR A 552 4.73 2.95 16.43
C THR A 552 6.15 3.43 16.69
N ALA A 553 6.89 3.81 15.65
CA ALA A 553 8.25 4.34 15.75
C ALA A 553 8.28 5.60 16.62
N VAL A 554 7.44 6.59 16.29
CA VAL A 554 7.39 7.87 17.00
C VAL A 554 6.97 7.68 18.46
N TYR A 555 5.88 6.97 18.72
CA TYR A 555 5.38 6.81 20.08
C TYR A 555 6.36 6.07 20.97
N THR A 556 7.04 5.05 20.44
CA THR A 556 8.07 4.32 21.20
C THR A 556 9.30 5.18 21.50
N LEU A 557 9.87 5.87 20.50
CA LEU A 557 11.06 6.72 20.67
C LEU A 557 10.79 7.94 21.56
N MET A 558 9.58 8.48 21.50
CA MET A 558 9.18 9.67 22.27
C MET A 558 8.60 9.33 23.65
N GLY A 559 8.39 8.05 23.94
CA GLY A 559 7.80 7.59 25.20
C GLY A 559 6.33 8.00 25.37
N VAL A 560 5.56 8.00 24.26
CA VAL A 560 4.12 8.25 24.28
C VAL A 560 3.40 6.96 24.68
N ASN A 561 2.55 7.01 25.71
CA ASN A 561 1.80 5.84 26.21
C ASN A 561 0.36 5.77 25.65
N THR A 562 -0.09 6.80 24.94
CA THR A 562 -1.39 6.75 24.27
C THR A 562 -1.47 5.53 23.35
N PRO A 563 -2.49 4.68 23.50
CA PRO A 563 -2.63 3.49 22.69
C PRO A 563 -2.77 3.83 21.19
N ILE A 564 -1.99 3.16 20.37
CA ILE A 564 -2.16 3.17 18.92
C ILE A 564 -3.47 2.45 18.57
N CYS A 565 -4.18 2.89 17.54
CA CYS A 565 -5.40 2.23 17.06
C CYS A 565 -5.11 0.73 16.88
N PRO A 566 -5.82 -0.18 17.56
CA PRO A 566 -5.54 -1.60 17.47
C PRO A 566 -5.93 -2.15 16.10
N VAL A 567 -5.23 -3.19 15.65
CA VAL A 567 -5.66 -3.98 14.49
C VAL A 567 -7.02 -4.61 14.78
N THR A 568 -8.06 -4.19 14.08
CA THR A 568 -9.42 -4.69 14.28
C THR A 568 -9.51 -6.18 13.88
N PRO A 569 -9.86 -7.09 14.80
CA PRO A 569 -9.88 -8.52 14.50
C PRO A 569 -11.18 -8.93 13.78
N TYR A 570 -11.30 -8.62 12.48
CA TYR A 570 -12.49 -8.97 11.69
C TYR A 570 -12.73 -10.47 11.61
N ASN A 571 -11.67 -11.28 11.61
CA ASN A 571 -11.71 -12.74 11.65
C ASN A 571 -12.30 -13.31 12.96
N ARG A 572 -12.63 -12.48 13.96
CA ARG A 572 -13.30 -12.87 15.22
C ARG A 572 -14.72 -12.34 15.33
N ARG A 573 -15.19 -11.54 14.35
CA ARG A 573 -16.56 -11.01 14.34
C ARG A 573 -17.51 -12.03 13.71
N LEU A 574 -18.44 -12.57 14.49
CA LEU A 574 -19.37 -13.63 14.06
C LEU A 574 -20.10 -13.27 12.77
N LYS A 575 -20.57 -12.03 12.62
CA LYS A 575 -21.26 -11.56 11.40
C LYS A 575 -20.36 -11.65 10.15
N VAL A 576 -19.07 -11.30 10.31
CA VAL A 576 -18.08 -11.36 9.21
C VAL A 576 -17.78 -12.80 8.86
N ILE A 577 -17.50 -13.64 9.87
CA ILE A 577 -17.25 -15.07 9.70
C ILE A 577 -18.43 -15.74 8.98
N PHE A 578 -19.67 -15.47 9.43
CA PHE A 578 -20.85 -16.07 8.82
C PHE A 578 -21.01 -15.65 7.34
N ARG A 579 -20.77 -14.38 7.00
CA ARG A 579 -20.83 -13.90 5.62
C ARG A 579 -19.73 -14.56 4.77
N ALA A 580 -18.50 -14.63 5.29
CA ALA A 580 -17.40 -15.28 4.60
C ALA A 580 -17.67 -16.79 4.35
N LEU A 581 -18.17 -17.51 5.36
CA LEU A 581 -18.56 -18.91 5.23
C LEU A 581 -19.69 -19.10 4.21
N LYS A 582 -20.74 -18.27 4.27
CA LYS A 582 -21.84 -18.32 3.29
C LYS A 582 -21.29 -18.16 1.87
N LYS A 583 -20.41 -17.18 1.66
CA LYS A 583 -19.81 -16.91 0.35
C LYS A 583 -18.87 -18.03 -0.11
N ALA A 584 -18.10 -18.61 0.80
CA ALA A 584 -17.23 -19.76 0.50
C ALA A 584 -18.00 -21.04 0.14
N MET A 585 -19.28 -21.10 0.44
CA MET A 585 -20.15 -22.25 0.09
C MET A 585 -20.83 -22.08 -1.26
N THR A 586 -20.80 -20.89 -1.87
CA THR A 586 -21.24 -20.67 -3.25
C THR A 586 -20.13 -21.05 -4.22
#